data_a9470479c9f4116b5624ee80d922a21e
#
_entry.id   a9470479c9f4116b5624ee80d922a21e
#
_cell.length_a   1.000
_cell.length_b   1.000
_cell.length_c   1.000
_cell.angle_alpha   90.00
_cell.angle_beta   90.00
_cell.angle_gamma   90.00
#
_symmetry.space_group_name_H-M   'P 1'
#
loop_
_entity.id
_entity.type
_entity.pdbx_description
1 polymer ?
#
loop_
_entity_poly.entity_id
_entity_poly.type
_entity_poly.pdbx_seq_one_letter_code
_entity_poly.pdbx_strand_id
1 'polypeptide(L)'
;MACLHGVYLCVDFQDLFPTRNVQNDALTVITLTHKTENDMNYWSEEADIERDELNGEFVAKARMICSTLQDSGYWADFIDPSSGRPHLGPYTSSIMLETDERYKHFGFTIEDLGCCKVITHHLWGSNALVGCVFTNAPFDSPEVKKIICEHNA
;
A
#
# COMPACT_ATOMS: atom_id res chain seq x y z
N MET A 1 2.02 -2.82 11.22
CA MET A 1 1.23 -1.60 11.57
C MET A 1 0.36 -1.23 10.40
N ALA A 2 -0.93 -1.13 10.61
CA ALA A 2 -1.88 -0.66 9.61
C ALA A 2 -2.22 0.81 9.88
N CYS A 3 -2.11 1.65 8.88
CA CYS A 3 -2.44 3.07 8.95
C CYS A 3 -3.50 3.43 7.92
N LEU A 4 -4.35 4.37 8.29
CA LEU A 4 -5.46 4.83 7.49
C LEU A 4 -5.16 6.23 6.94
N HIS A 5 -5.37 6.40 5.65
CA HIS A 5 -5.19 7.68 4.99
C HIS A 5 -6.45 8.06 4.20
N GLY A 6 -7.04 9.18 4.55
CA GLY A 6 -8.04 9.84 3.72
C GLY A 6 -7.31 10.59 2.60
N VAL A 7 -7.60 10.27 1.35
CA VAL A 7 -6.87 10.85 0.23
C VAL A 7 -7.63 12.03 -0.34
N TYR A 8 -7.09 13.21 -0.16
CA TYR A 8 -7.61 14.45 -0.75
C TYR A 8 -7.13 14.66 -2.19
N LEU A 9 -6.11 13.90 -2.63
CA LEU A 9 -5.52 13.97 -3.97
C LEU A 9 -5.81 12.70 -4.76
N CYS A 10 -7.09 12.37 -4.89
CA CYS A 10 -7.54 11.18 -5.62
C CYS A 10 -7.02 11.12 -7.07
N VAL A 11 -6.73 12.27 -7.67
CA VAL A 11 -6.20 12.39 -9.02
C VAL A 11 -4.87 11.63 -9.20
N ASP A 12 -4.05 11.56 -8.16
CA ASP A 12 -2.75 10.91 -8.22
C ASP A 12 -2.82 9.37 -8.37
N PHE A 13 -4.01 8.79 -8.13
CA PHE A 13 -4.23 7.35 -8.21
C PHE A 13 -5.14 6.92 -9.35
N GLN A 14 -5.68 7.89 -10.12
CA GLN A 14 -6.63 7.60 -11.21
C GLN A 14 -6.06 6.67 -12.28
N ASP A 15 -4.80 6.78 -12.58
CA ASP A 15 -4.11 5.98 -13.59
C ASP A 15 -3.97 4.50 -13.19
N LEU A 16 -3.97 4.19 -11.90
CA LEU A 16 -3.93 2.83 -11.37
C LEU A 16 -5.30 2.14 -11.49
N PHE A 17 -6.38 2.91 -11.45
CA PHE A 17 -7.75 2.40 -11.44
C PHE A 17 -8.59 3.06 -12.55
N PRO A 18 -8.28 2.77 -13.83
CA PRO A 18 -8.89 3.49 -14.96
C PRO A 18 -10.40 3.23 -15.11
N THR A 19 -10.90 2.13 -14.57
CA THR A 19 -12.34 1.79 -14.59
C THR A 19 -13.12 2.40 -13.43
N ARG A 20 -12.45 3.07 -12.50
CA ARG A 20 -13.06 3.73 -11.33
C ARG A 20 -12.90 5.23 -11.44
N ASN A 21 -13.92 5.97 -11.04
CA ASN A 21 -13.83 7.42 -10.93
C ASN A 21 -13.41 7.79 -9.49
N VAL A 22 -12.10 7.66 -9.22
CA VAL A 22 -11.56 7.95 -7.88
C VAL A 22 -11.61 9.42 -7.50
N GLN A 23 -11.90 10.31 -8.47
CA GLN A 23 -12.05 11.75 -8.20
C GLN A 23 -13.41 12.09 -7.57
N ASN A 24 -14.47 11.37 -7.95
CA ASN A 24 -15.83 11.61 -7.49
C ASN A 24 -16.25 10.65 -6.37
N ASP A 25 -15.62 9.49 -6.30
CA ASP A 25 -15.84 8.52 -5.23
C ASP A 25 -14.89 8.80 -4.06
N ALA A 26 -15.31 8.43 -2.84
CA ALA A 26 -14.39 8.42 -1.71
C ALA A 26 -13.25 7.45 -2.00
N LEU A 27 -12.02 7.87 -1.74
CA LEU A 27 -10.86 6.98 -1.80
C LEU A 27 -10.21 6.91 -0.42
N THR A 28 -10.14 5.70 0.09
CA THR A 28 -9.46 5.38 1.34
C THR A 28 -8.26 4.50 1.00
N VAL A 29 -7.10 4.85 1.54
CA VAL A 29 -5.89 4.03 1.43
C VAL A 29 -5.54 3.48 2.80
N ILE A 30 -5.34 2.17 2.86
CA ILE A 30 -4.86 1.47 4.05
C ILE A 30 -3.43 1.02 3.75
N THR A 31 -2.46 1.57 4.46
CA THR A 31 -1.08 1.10 4.35
C THR A 31 -0.82 0.04 5.40
N LEU A 32 -0.20 -1.05 4.97
CA LEU A 32 0.32 -2.10 5.85
C LEU A 32 1.84 -2.01 5.84
N THR A 33 2.42 -1.61 6.97
CA THR A 33 3.86 -1.43 7.10
C THR A 33 4.43 -2.46 8.07
N HIS A 34 5.49 -3.15 7.64
CA HIS A 34 6.22 -4.10 8.44
C HIS A 34 7.59 -3.53 8.79
N LYS A 35 7.96 -3.63 10.06
CA LYS A 35 9.34 -3.38 10.48
C LYS A 35 10.20 -4.55 10.01
N THR A 36 11.35 -4.25 9.43
CA THR A 36 12.29 -5.26 8.94
C THR A 36 13.55 -5.33 9.82
N GLU A 37 14.20 -6.47 9.81
CA GLU A 37 15.50 -6.65 10.46
C GLU A 37 16.62 -6.09 9.59
N ASN A 38 16.47 -6.21 8.27
CA ASN A 38 17.46 -5.74 7.30
C ASN A 38 17.06 -4.37 6.73
N ASP A 39 18.06 -3.63 6.30
CA ASP A 39 17.86 -2.36 5.60
C ASP A 39 17.30 -2.63 4.20
N MET A 40 16.12 -2.09 3.89
CA MET A 40 15.44 -2.32 2.61
C MET A 40 15.94 -1.42 1.49
N ASN A 41 16.76 -0.41 1.79
CA ASN A 41 17.35 0.48 0.78
C ASN A 41 18.69 -0.04 0.24
N TYR A 42 19.25 -1.08 0.84
CA TYR A 42 20.48 -1.73 0.39
C TYR A 42 20.20 -3.18 0.04
N TRP A 43 20.78 -3.62 -1.08
CA TRP A 43 20.67 -5.03 -1.46
C TRP A 43 21.57 -5.89 -0.59
N SER A 44 21.00 -7.00 -0.09
CA SER A 44 21.69 -8.14 0.50
C SER A 44 20.85 -9.38 0.27
N GLU A 45 21.45 -10.56 0.33
CA GLU A 45 20.71 -11.81 0.20
C GLU A 45 19.69 -11.96 1.33
N GLU A 46 20.05 -11.60 2.55
CA GLU A 46 19.17 -11.64 3.72
C GLU A 46 17.99 -10.67 3.57
N ALA A 47 18.24 -9.46 3.09
CA ALA A 47 17.18 -8.48 2.84
C ALA A 47 16.22 -8.96 1.74
N ASP A 48 16.73 -9.60 0.71
CA ASP A 48 15.92 -10.11 -0.40
C ASP A 48 15.00 -11.24 0.06
N ILE A 49 15.51 -12.17 0.88
CA ILE A 49 14.73 -13.26 1.48
C ILE A 49 13.63 -12.67 2.39
N GLU A 50 13.97 -11.73 3.26
CA GLU A 50 13.01 -11.08 4.15
C GLU A 50 11.93 -10.33 3.35
N ARG A 51 12.32 -9.65 2.29
CA ARG A 51 11.41 -8.94 1.39
C ARG A 51 10.39 -9.89 0.77
N ASP A 52 10.83 -11.02 0.25
CA ASP A 52 9.96 -12.01 -0.38
C ASP A 52 8.95 -12.60 0.62
N GLU A 53 9.41 -12.91 1.83
CA GLU A 53 8.53 -13.41 2.89
C GLU A 53 7.47 -12.40 3.28
N LEU A 54 7.87 -11.15 3.53
CA LEU A 54 6.96 -10.08 3.93
C LEU A 54 6.00 -9.67 2.82
N ASN A 55 6.45 -9.69 1.57
CA ASN A 55 5.57 -9.46 0.43
C ASN A 55 4.51 -10.55 0.30
N GLY A 56 4.86 -11.80 0.55
CA GLY A 56 3.90 -12.91 0.61
C GLY A 56 2.86 -12.72 1.72
N GLU A 57 3.30 -12.32 2.92
CA GLU A 57 2.40 -12.01 4.02
C GLU A 57 1.48 -10.83 3.71
N PHE A 58 2.02 -9.78 3.09
CA PHE A 58 1.22 -8.63 2.65
C PHE A 58 0.11 -9.05 1.69
N VAL A 59 0.45 -9.82 0.65
CA VAL A 59 -0.53 -10.27 -0.35
C VAL A 59 -1.65 -11.06 0.32
N ALA A 60 -1.33 -11.97 1.25
CA ALA A 60 -2.32 -12.75 1.98
C ALA A 60 -3.26 -11.84 2.81
N LYS A 61 -2.70 -10.89 3.56
CA LYS A 61 -3.47 -9.93 4.35
C LYS A 61 -4.32 -9.01 3.47
N ALA A 62 -3.75 -8.51 2.38
CA ALA A 62 -4.45 -7.63 1.46
C ALA A 62 -5.65 -8.32 0.81
N ARG A 63 -5.50 -9.58 0.41
CA ARG A 63 -6.61 -10.38 -0.11
C ARG A 63 -7.75 -10.53 0.90
N MET A 64 -7.43 -10.79 2.15
CA MET A 64 -8.42 -10.89 3.23
C MET A 64 -9.14 -9.57 3.46
N ILE A 65 -8.42 -8.47 3.49
CA ILE A 65 -8.99 -7.13 3.65
C ILE A 65 -9.93 -6.81 2.47
N CYS A 66 -9.48 -7.04 1.24
CA CYS A 66 -10.30 -6.80 0.06
C CYS A 66 -11.57 -7.67 0.06
N SER A 67 -11.47 -8.93 0.43
CA SER A 67 -12.63 -9.84 0.53
C SER A 67 -13.63 -9.33 1.56
N THR A 68 -13.17 -8.90 2.73
CA THR A 68 -14.03 -8.34 3.78
C THR A 68 -14.77 -7.09 3.30
N LEU A 69 -14.08 -6.19 2.61
CA LEU A 69 -14.67 -4.97 2.09
C LEU A 69 -15.67 -5.26 0.95
N GLN A 70 -15.33 -6.19 0.06
CA GLN A 70 -16.21 -6.60 -1.03
C GLN A 70 -17.50 -7.27 -0.51
N ASP A 71 -17.42 -8.08 0.53
CA ASP A 71 -18.56 -8.71 1.17
C ASP A 71 -19.53 -7.67 1.75
N SER A 72 -19.02 -6.50 2.12
CA SER A 72 -19.83 -5.36 2.58
C SER A 72 -20.31 -4.44 1.45
N GLY A 73 -20.03 -4.79 0.19
CA GLY A 73 -20.48 -4.06 -0.99
C GLY A 73 -19.55 -2.96 -1.45
N TYR A 74 -18.35 -2.86 -0.90
CA TYR A 74 -17.36 -1.86 -1.32
C TYR A 74 -16.44 -2.41 -2.40
N TRP A 75 -15.91 -1.51 -3.24
CA TRP A 75 -14.79 -1.81 -4.10
C TRP A 75 -13.51 -1.83 -3.26
N ALA A 76 -12.62 -2.77 -3.56
CA ALA A 76 -11.29 -2.82 -2.97
C ALA A 76 -10.30 -3.46 -3.92
N ASP A 77 -9.06 -3.00 -3.88
CA ASP A 77 -7.94 -3.56 -4.61
C ASP A 77 -6.65 -3.26 -3.85
N PHE A 78 -5.56 -3.90 -4.22
CA PHE A 78 -4.25 -3.64 -3.64
C PHE A 78 -3.17 -3.69 -4.72
N ILE A 79 -2.03 -3.06 -4.43
CA ILE A 79 -0.88 -3.10 -5.32
C ILE A 79 -0.08 -4.36 -5.03
N ASP A 80 0.06 -5.21 -6.04
CA ASP A 80 0.91 -6.40 -5.96
C ASP A 80 2.38 -5.97 -5.94
N PRO A 81 3.14 -6.27 -4.89
CA PRO A 81 4.53 -5.82 -4.79
C PRO A 81 5.44 -6.43 -5.87
N SER A 82 5.08 -7.57 -6.46
CA SER A 82 5.88 -8.19 -7.51
C SER A 82 5.77 -7.47 -8.86
N SER A 83 4.64 -6.85 -9.15
CA SER A 83 4.38 -6.16 -10.43
C SER A 83 4.24 -4.65 -10.30
N GLY A 84 3.94 -4.15 -9.11
CA GLY A 84 3.57 -2.76 -8.88
C GLY A 84 2.19 -2.40 -9.43
N ARG A 85 1.38 -3.37 -9.81
CA ARG A 85 0.06 -3.16 -10.42
C ARG A 85 -1.08 -3.55 -9.49
N PRO A 86 -2.28 -2.96 -9.69
CA PRO A 86 -3.48 -3.44 -9.03
C PRO A 86 -3.70 -4.92 -9.32
N HIS A 87 -3.99 -5.70 -8.27
CA HIS A 87 -4.02 -7.17 -8.35
C HIS A 87 -5.37 -7.71 -8.81
N LEU A 88 -6.47 -7.12 -8.38
CA LEU A 88 -7.83 -7.62 -8.61
C LEU A 88 -8.52 -6.96 -9.81
N GLY A 89 -8.13 -5.75 -10.14
CA GLY A 89 -8.70 -4.98 -11.24
C GLY A 89 -8.12 -5.33 -12.60
N PRO A 90 -8.62 -4.67 -13.66
CA PRO A 90 -8.11 -4.90 -15.01
C PRO A 90 -6.65 -4.45 -15.14
N TYR A 91 -5.94 -5.06 -16.08
CA TYR A 91 -4.57 -4.70 -16.39
C TYR A 91 -4.47 -3.20 -16.75
N THR A 92 -3.44 -2.57 -16.21
CA THR A 92 -3.04 -1.20 -16.57
C THR A 92 -1.52 -1.15 -16.77
N SER A 93 -1.07 -0.24 -17.63
CA SER A 93 0.37 0.02 -17.81
C SER A 93 0.96 0.86 -16.68
N SER A 94 0.13 1.51 -15.89
CA SER A 94 0.57 2.31 -14.74
C SER A 94 0.93 1.40 -13.57
N ILE A 95 2.03 1.74 -12.90
CA ILE A 95 2.57 0.97 -11.77
C ILE A 95 2.84 1.88 -10.58
N MET A 96 2.85 1.29 -9.40
CA MET A 96 3.27 1.91 -8.15
C MET A 96 4.33 1.02 -7.50
N LEU A 97 5.58 1.36 -7.73
CA LEU A 97 6.71 0.60 -7.19
C LEU A 97 7.03 1.03 -5.74
N GLU A 98 7.93 0.31 -5.10
CA GLU A 98 8.30 0.49 -3.68
C GLU A 98 8.75 1.91 -3.33
N THR A 99 9.42 2.60 -4.25
CA THR A 99 9.91 3.98 -4.05
C THR A 99 9.08 5.03 -4.79
N ASP A 100 7.81 4.75 -5.02
CA ASP A 100 6.91 5.66 -5.71
C ASP A 100 6.71 6.95 -4.90
N GLU A 101 6.73 8.09 -5.59
CA GLU A 101 6.58 9.42 -4.97
C GLU A 101 5.26 9.58 -4.20
N ARG A 102 4.23 8.82 -4.58
CA ARG A 102 2.91 8.86 -3.91
C ARG A 102 2.95 8.39 -2.46
N TYR A 103 3.97 7.62 -2.05
CA TYR A 103 4.16 7.24 -0.65
C TYR A 103 4.42 8.44 0.27
N LYS A 104 4.81 9.59 -0.26
CA LYS A 104 4.93 10.84 0.51
C LYS A 104 3.61 11.25 1.15
N HIS A 105 2.48 10.91 0.53
CA HIS A 105 1.15 11.18 1.09
C HIS A 105 0.86 10.35 2.35
N PHE A 106 1.63 9.32 2.61
CA PHE A 106 1.39 8.35 3.68
C PHE A 106 2.46 8.41 4.79
N GLY A 107 3.21 9.51 4.88
CA GLY A 107 4.19 9.72 5.93
C GLY A 107 5.56 9.11 5.67
N PHE A 108 5.85 8.75 4.41
CA PHE A 108 7.17 8.31 4.00
C PHE A 108 7.95 9.45 3.37
N THR A 109 9.27 9.38 3.49
CA THR A 109 10.21 10.26 2.77
C THR A 109 10.81 9.50 1.60
N ILE A 110 10.77 10.10 0.42
CA ILE A 110 11.41 9.58 -0.79
C ILE A 110 12.57 10.49 -1.14
N GLU A 111 13.77 9.94 -1.22
CA GLU A 111 14.99 10.66 -1.59
C GLU A 111 15.56 10.12 -2.89
N ASP A 112 15.88 11.03 -3.82
CA ASP A 112 16.56 10.70 -5.05
C ASP A 112 18.07 10.93 -4.86
N LEU A 113 18.83 9.84 -4.87
CA LEU A 113 20.28 9.87 -4.70
C LEU A 113 21.03 9.96 -6.06
N GLY A 114 20.30 10.12 -7.17
CA GLY A 114 20.86 10.14 -8.52
C GLY A 114 21.02 8.76 -9.14
N CYS A 115 21.59 7.80 -8.43
CA CYS A 115 21.73 6.41 -8.89
C CYS A 115 20.49 5.56 -8.57
N CYS A 116 19.74 5.93 -7.54
CA CYS A 116 18.55 5.21 -7.07
C CYS A 116 17.70 6.12 -6.19
N LYS A 117 16.48 5.71 -5.94
CA LYS A 117 15.60 6.31 -4.93
C LYS A 117 15.57 5.44 -3.69
N VAL A 118 15.48 6.08 -2.52
CA VAL A 118 15.34 5.41 -1.23
C VAL A 118 14.08 5.89 -0.52
N ILE A 119 13.45 4.99 0.22
CA ILE A 119 12.26 5.27 1.01
C ILE A 119 12.57 5.08 2.49
N THR A 120 12.09 6.01 3.32
CA THR A 120 12.26 5.92 4.76
C THR A 120 10.95 6.14 5.49
N HIS A 121 10.73 5.30 6.51
CA HIS A 121 9.60 5.40 7.42
C HIS A 121 9.95 6.32 8.60
N HIS A 122 8.99 7.09 9.07
CA HIS A 122 9.22 8.08 10.14
C HIS A 122 9.69 7.48 11.48
N LEU A 123 9.35 6.21 11.75
CA LEU A 123 9.77 5.52 12.99
C LEU A 123 10.93 4.55 12.79
N TRP A 124 10.91 3.81 11.67
CA TRP A 124 11.82 2.68 11.44
C TRP A 124 12.88 2.96 10.37
N GLY A 125 12.89 4.18 9.81
CA GLY A 125 13.85 4.56 8.77
C GLY A 125 13.76 3.63 7.57
N SER A 126 14.89 3.13 7.13
CA SER A 126 15.01 2.19 6.00
C SER A 126 14.68 0.74 6.37
N ASN A 127 14.40 0.44 7.63
CA ASN A 127 14.01 -0.88 8.11
C ASN A 127 12.48 -1.03 8.10
N ALA A 128 11.87 -0.77 6.96
CA ALA A 128 10.44 -0.84 6.77
C ALA A 128 10.07 -1.30 5.36
N LEU A 129 8.98 -2.06 5.25
CA LEU A 129 8.38 -2.46 4.00
C LEU A 129 6.89 -2.13 4.04
N VAL A 130 6.38 -1.45 3.00
CA VAL A 130 5.01 -0.96 2.95
C VAL A 130 4.26 -1.50 1.75
N GLY A 131 2.98 -1.83 1.96
CA GLY A 131 2.03 -2.12 0.90
C GLY A 131 0.75 -1.32 1.07
N CYS A 132 0.01 -1.13 -0.02
CA CYS A 132 -1.20 -0.32 -0.06
C CYS A 132 -2.42 -1.13 -0.47
N VAL A 133 -3.52 -0.94 0.26
CA VAL A 133 -4.86 -1.38 -0.10
C VAL A 133 -5.72 -0.15 -0.36
N PHE A 134 -6.49 -0.17 -1.44
CA PHE A 134 -7.36 0.92 -1.88
C PHE A 134 -8.81 0.49 -1.81
N THR A 135 -9.69 1.36 -1.34
CA THR A 135 -11.13 1.09 -1.26
C THR A 135 -11.94 2.39 -1.38
N ASN A 136 -13.19 2.26 -1.84
CA ASN A 136 -14.15 3.36 -1.78
C ASN A 136 -14.96 3.37 -0.48
N ALA A 137 -14.70 2.44 0.45
CA ALA A 137 -15.29 2.48 1.78
C ALA A 137 -14.85 3.76 2.49
N PRO A 138 -15.78 4.52 3.11
CA PRO A 138 -15.40 5.70 3.89
C PRO A 138 -14.42 5.32 5.00
N PHE A 139 -13.43 6.18 5.26
CA PHE A 139 -12.40 5.92 6.26
C PHE A 139 -12.96 5.78 7.68
N ASP A 140 -14.13 6.31 7.95
CA ASP A 140 -14.82 6.22 9.23
C ASP A 140 -15.85 5.08 9.29
N SER A 141 -15.97 4.27 8.23
CA SER A 141 -16.87 3.13 8.19
C SER A 141 -16.51 2.08 9.25
N PRO A 142 -17.50 1.32 9.78
CA PRO A 142 -17.23 0.27 10.76
C PRO A 142 -16.27 -0.80 10.24
N GLU A 143 -16.37 -1.15 8.96
CA GLU A 143 -15.55 -2.16 8.30
C GLU A 143 -14.06 -1.75 8.29
N VAL A 144 -13.78 -0.52 7.90
CA VAL A 144 -12.41 0.02 7.85
C VAL A 144 -11.84 0.13 9.26
N LYS A 145 -12.62 0.64 10.23
CA LYS A 145 -12.19 0.71 11.62
C LYS A 145 -11.85 -0.66 12.20
N LYS A 146 -12.65 -1.67 11.89
CA LYS A 146 -12.42 -3.04 12.33
C LYS A 146 -11.10 -3.57 11.75
N ILE A 147 -10.87 -3.39 10.46
CA ILE A 147 -9.64 -3.80 9.79
C ILE A 147 -8.41 -3.18 10.47
N ILE A 148 -8.44 -1.88 10.73
CA ILE A 148 -7.34 -1.18 11.40
C ILE A 148 -7.09 -1.73 12.80
N CYS A 149 -8.15 -1.97 13.58
CA CYS A 149 -8.01 -2.55 14.92
C CYS A 149 -7.41 -3.95 14.89
N GLU A 150 -7.85 -4.81 13.99
CA GLU A 150 -7.38 -6.19 13.88
C GLU A 150 -5.90 -6.28 13.49
N HIS A 151 -5.43 -5.37 12.64
CA HIS A 151 -4.04 -5.38 12.16
C HIS A 151 -3.06 -4.61 13.08
N ASN A 152 -3.56 -3.89 14.07
CA ASN A 152 -2.74 -3.19 15.06
C ASN A 152 -2.84 -3.80 16.47
N ALA A 153 -3.61 -4.85 16.60
CA ALA A 153 -3.75 -5.56 17.88
C ALA A 153 -2.49 -6.37 18.23
#